data_0919222c7acb8307cc0d5d182fc208f7
#
_entry.id   0919222c7acb8307cc0d5d182fc208f7
#
_cell.length_a   1.000
_cell.length_b   1.000
_cell.length_c   1.000
_cell.angle_alpha   90.00
_cell.angle_beta   90.00
_cell.angle_gamma   90.00
#
_symmetry.space_group_name_H-M   'P 1'
#
loop_
_entity.id
_entity.type
_entity.pdbx_description
1 polymer ?
#
loop_
_entity_poly.entity_id
_entity_poly.type
_entity_poly.pdbx_seq_one_letter_code
_entity_poly.pdbx_strand_id
1 'polypeptide(L)'
;PSTADPIIFTAQADDGSGRGRDVRGQWGGIIMLGDAPLNTVPGTQTVEGISLADDDNRDEYGGSNAGHNVGTFRFVQIRHSGAQLGAGDQIQALTLGGIGNGSTIEYVEAFASSDDGFEWFGGTVNTRYLIAAFNADDSFDMDQGMQGNHQYWLGIQSPVEAGRIAEMDGGTDPEDGTPLASPKVYNATYIGIGPGANAQGDNNSPFLIHRDNNATSYYNSVFVEGGRDAGLQVEDLASGADSRARQEAGDLNHENNLWWNIGPNWDPGATVDPTTFEDIIQLTTDDQGNEINPSYRDDLAQYLRDNGNQLLENSPIVSVSRDAGSNGLNPLATGDATSGAPAPDAANNNSGANGQLDDTGYYGAFDSSNNWAKGWSLLDQNGYFN
;
A
#
# COMPACT_ATOMS: atom_id res chain seq x y z
N PRO A 1 -2.70 21.06 -13.61
CA PRO A 1 -2.45 20.94 -12.17
C PRO A 1 -0.96 21.11 -11.86
N SER A 2 -0.65 21.51 -10.66
CA SER A 2 0.71 21.73 -10.16
C SER A 2 0.70 21.62 -8.63
N THR A 3 1.86 21.69 -8.01
CA THR A 3 1.97 21.73 -6.55
C THR A 3 1.20 22.92 -5.93
N ALA A 4 1.07 24.04 -6.64
CA ALA A 4 0.34 25.22 -6.16
C ALA A 4 -1.16 25.19 -6.50
N ASP A 5 -1.60 24.28 -7.35
CA ASP A 5 -2.99 24.20 -7.86
C ASP A 5 -3.35 22.75 -8.21
N PRO A 6 -3.52 21.86 -7.20
CA PRO A 6 -3.93 20.49 -7.41
C PRO A 6 -5.39 20.39 -7.87
N ILE A 7 -5.72 19.30 -8.55
CA ILE A 7 -7.13 18.95 -8.80
C ILE A 7 -7.68 18.30 -7.55
N ILE A 8 -8.84 18.76 -7.09
CA ILE A 8 -9.49 18.24 -5.89
C ILE A 8 -10.80 17.55 -6.28
N PHE A 9 -10.89 16.27 -5.97
CA PHE A 9 -12.14 15.52 -5.97
C PHE A 9 -12.59 15.33 -4.53
N THR A 10 -13.76 15.81 -4.21
CA THR A 10 -14.29 15.79 -2.85
C THR A 10 -15.81 15.80 -2.81
N ALA A 11 -16.37 15.62 -1.62
CA ALA A 11 -17.79 15.68 -1.39
C ALA A 11 -18.37 17.07 -1.60
N GLN A 12 -19.64 17.14 -2.02
CA GLN A 12 -20.35 18.42 -2.18
C GLN A 12 -20.37 19.28 -0.89
N ALA A 13 -20.25 18.65 0.27
CA ALA A 13 -20.27 19.33 1.56
C ALA A 13 -18.89 19.87 2.00
N ASP A 14 -17.83 19.56 1.26
CA ASP A 14 -16.50 20.12 1.47
C ASP A 14 -16.36 21.43 0.67
N ASP A 15 -16.00 22.49 1.34
CA ASP A 15 -15.78 23.81 0.74
C ASP A 15 -14.41 23.98 0.06
N GLY A 16 -13.65 22.88 -0.03
CA GLY A 16 -12.31 22.83 -0.59
C GLY A 16 -11.19 23.03 0.46
N SER A 17 -11.52 23.39 1.69
CA SER A 17 -10.54 23.49 2.78
C SER A 17 -10.11 22.12 3.31
N GLY A 18 -10.86 21.06 2.99
CA GLY A 18 -10.75 19.73 3.53
C GLY A 18 -11.43 19.60 4.89
N ARG A 19 -11.89 18.39 5.17
CA ARG A 19 -12.51 18.02 6.45
C ARG A 19 -11.54 17.14 7.24
N GLY A 20 -11.85 16.87 8.50
CA GLY A 20 -11.00 16.04 9.36
C GLY A 20 -10.84 14.60 8.83
N ARG A 21 -9.79 13.95 9.26
CA ARG A 21 -9.43 12.57 8.87
C ARG A 21 -10.50 11.51 9.18
N ASP A 22 -11.43 11.81 10.08
CA ASP A 22 -12.50 10.88 10.49
C ASP A 22 -13.80 11.11 9.70
N VAL A 23 -13.79 12.00 8.72
CA VAL A 23 -14.93 12.24 7.81
C VAL A 23 -14.70 11.43 6.54
N ARG A 24 -15.45 10.36 6.36
CA ARG A 24 -15.32 9.37 5.29
C ARG A 24 -16.66 9.09 4.62
N GLY A 25 -16.69 8.33 3.53
CA GLY A 25 -17.92 7.81 2.91
C GLY A 25 -18.87 8.88 2.37
N GLN A 26 -18.39 10.05 2.01
CA GLN A 26 -19.23 11.17 1.59
C GLN A 26 -19.63 11.14 0.10
N TRP A 27 -18.94 10.35 -0.68
CA TRP A 27 -19.16 10.09 -2.11
C TRP A 27 -18.42 8.83 -2.52
N GLY A 28 -18.67 8.28 -3.73
CA GLY A 28 -18.06 7.04 -4.16
C GLY A 28 -16.53 7.10 -4.14
N GLY A 29 -15.94 7.56 -5.20
CA GLY A 29 -14.52 7.58 -5.44
C GLY A 29 -14.26 7.74 -6.93
N ILE A 30 -13.06 7.44 -7.38
CA ILE A 30 -12.66 7.49 -8.78
C ILE A 30 -12.36 6.07 -9.25
N ILE A 31 -12.98 5.65 -10.35
CA ILE A 31 -12.75 4.37 -10.99
C ILE A 31 -12.11 4.63 -12.36
N MET A 32 -10.97 4.02 -12.61
CA MET A 32 -10.30 4.03 -13.90
C MET A 32 -10.24 2.61 -14.44
N LEU A 33 -10.72 2.41 -15.66
CA LEU A 33 -10.79 1.10 -16.30
C LEU A 33 -9.94 1.08 -17.56
N GLY A 34 -9.27 -0.04 -17.79
CA GLY A 34 -8.39 -0.25 -18.91
C GLY A 34 -8.44 -1.68 -19.44
N ASP A 35 -7.64 -1.98 -20.44
CA ASP A 35 -7.61 -3.26 -21.14
C ASP A 35 -6.24 -3.98 -21.00
N ALA A 36 -5.51 -3.69 -19.93
CA ALA A 36 -4.29 -4.42 -19.58
C ALA A 36 -4.61 -5.78 -18.93
N PRO A 37 -3.65 -6.73 -18.95
CA PRO A 37 -3.89 -8.09 -18.48
C PRO A 37 -4.30 -8.20 -17.02
N LEU A 38 -5.21 -9.14 -16.76
CA LEU A 38 -5.56 -9.69 -15.45
C LEU A 38 -5.14 -11.17 -15.41
N ASN A 39 -5.05 -11.75 -14.23
CA ASN A 39 -4.83 -13.21 -14.08
C ASN A 39 -6.13 -14.01 -13.86
N THR A 40 -7.27 -13.38 -13.93
CA THR A 40 -8.58 -14.01 -13.82
C THR A 40 -8.95 -14.82 -15.08
N VAL A 41 -9.94 -15.69 -14.98
CA VAL A 41 -10.48 -16.46 -16.10
C VAL A 41 -12.00 -16.26 -16.19
N PRO A 42 -12.51 -15.52 -17.25
CA PRO A 42 -11.77 -14.91 -18.35
C PRO A 42 -10.88 -13.75 -17.87
N GLY A 43 -9.97 -13.28 -18.74
CA GLY A 43 -9.06 -12.17 -18.46
C GLY A 43 -9.71 -10.78 -18.49
N THR A 44 -11.01 -10.70 -18.25
CA THR A 44 -11.81 -9.49 -18.07
C THR A 44 -12.74 -9.66 -16.87
N GLN A 45 -13.03 -8.56 -16.18
CA GLN A 45 -13.91 -8.50 -15.02
C GLN A 45 -14.79 -7.24 -15.09
N THR A 46 -15.78 -7.18 -14.22
CA THR A 46 -16.61 -5.98 -14.00
C THR A 46 -16.30 -5.38 -12.63
N VAL A 47 -16.47 -4.06 -12.51
CA VAL A 47 -16.23 -3.36 -11.25
C VAL A 47 -17.16 -3.88 -10.16
N GLU A 48 -16.61 -4.20 -9.02
CA GLU A 48 -17.34 -4.63 -7.84
C GLU A 48 -18.39 -3.59 -7.40
N GLY A 49 -19.54 -4.07 -6.94
CA GLY A 49 -20.63 -3.21 -6.46
C GLY A 49 -21.35 -2.39 -7.54
N ILE A 50 -20.90 -2.40 -8.79
CA ILE A 50 -21.56 -1.71 -9.91
C ILE A 50 -22.21 -2.73 -10.81
N SER A 51 -23.55 -2.62 -10.98
CA SER A 51 -24.29 -3.46 -11.91
C SER A 51 -24.94 -2.58 -12.97
N LEU A 52 -24.52 -2.76 -14.20
CA LEU A 52 -25.12 -2.11 -15.37
C LEU A 52 -26.09 -3.05 -16.10
N ALA A 53 -26.77 -2.56 -17.12
CA ALA A 53 -27.62 -3.41 -17.97
C ALA A 53 -26.76 -4.38 -18.79
N ASP A 54 -27.28 -5.56 -19.11
CA ASP A 54 -26.54 -6.66 -19.79
C ASP A 54 -25.86 -6.25 -21.13
N ASP A 55 -26.26 -5.15 -21.75
CA ASP A 55 -25.70 -4.62 -22.99
C ASP A 55 -24.78 -3.38 -22.77
N ASP A 56 -24.52 -3.02 -21.51
CA ASP A 56 -23.67 -1.88 -21.12
C ASP A 56 -22.40 -2.38 -20.42
N ASN A 57 -21.29 -2.33 -21.12
CA ASN A 57 -19.98 -2.83 -20.66
C ASN A 57 -19.04 -1.73 -20.16
N ARG A 58 -19.57 -0.60 -19.72
CA ARG A 58 -18.75 0.50 -19.20
C ARG A 58 -18.12 0.21 -17.83
N ASP A 59 -18.53 -0.84 -17.17
CA ASP A 59 -17.99 -1.37 -15.92
C ASP A 59 -16.97 -2.50 -16.14
N GLU A 60 -16.71 -2.90 -17.40
CA GLU A 60 -15.76 -3.96 -17.73
C GLU A 60 -14.33 -3.42 -17.82
N TYR A 61 -13.37 -4.21 -17.34
CA TYR A 61 -11.93 -3.95 -17.44
C TYR A 61 -11.15 -5.25 -17.68
N GLY A 62 -9.86 -5.09 -18.01
CA GLY A 62 -9.00 -6.23 -18.35
C GLY A 62 -8.94 -6.51 -19.84
N GLY A 63 -7.96 -7.30 -20.25
CA GLY A 63 -7.71 -7.64 -21.64
C GLY A 63 -6.27 -8.09 -21.89
N SER A 64 -5.64 -7.58 -22.96
CA SER A 64 -4.30 -8.02 -23.36
C SER A 64 -3.32 -6.89 -23.68
N ASN A 65 -3.72 -5.64 -23.50
CA ASN A 65 -2.91 -4.49 -23.85
C ASN A 65 -2.12 -3.95 -22.65
N ALA A 66 -0.99 -4.57 -22.34
CA ALA A 66 -0.12 -4.12 -21.24
C ALA A 66 0.32 -2.65 -21.37
N GLY A 67 0.32 -2.08 -22.57
CA GLY A 67 0.64 -0.67 -22.84
C GLY A 67 -0.56 0.27 -22.81
N HIS A 68 -1.74 -0.17 -22.37
CA HIS A 68 -2.94 0.67 -22.28
C HIS A 68 -2.64 2.01 -21.58
N ASN A 69 -3.27 3.08 -22.04
CA ASN A 69 -2.96 4.43 -21.61
C ASN A 69 -4.23 5.25 -21.36
N VAL A 70 -4.55 5.52 -20.12
CA VAL A 70 -5.64 6.41 -19.70
C VAL A 70 -5.23 7.89 -19.62
N GLY A 71 -3.99 8.21 -20.01
CA GLY A 71 -3.46 9.58 -19.96
C GLY A 71 -2.60 9.86 -18.73
N THR A 72 -2.65 11.11 -18.28
CA THR A 72 -1.85 11.58 -17.13
C THR A 72 -2.77 12.01 -16.00
N PHE A 73 -2.62 11.37 -14.85
CA PHE A 73 -3.31 11.67 -13.62
C PHE A 73 -2.29 12.10 -12.56
N ARG A 74 -2.22 13.40 -12.32
CA ARG A 74 -1.11 14.00 -11.57
C ARG A 74 -1.54 15.23 -10.79
N PHE A 75 -1.00 15.41 -9.58
CA PHE A 75 -1.37 16.44 -8.62
C PHE A 75 -2.87 16.43 -8.33
N VAL A 76 -3.34 15.32 -7.82
CA VAL A 76 -4.75 15.07 -7.54
C VAL A 76 -4.93 14.70 -6.07
N GLN A 77 -5.94 15.26 -5.46
CA GLN A 77 -6.41 14.88 -4.13
C GLN A 77 -7.80 14.26 -4.27
N ILE A 78 -7.98 13.08 -3.70
CA ILE A 78 -9.26 12.37 -3.58
C ILE A 78 -9.59 12.32 -2.10
N ARG A 79 -10.67 13.01 -1.70
CA ARG A 79 -10.94 13.26 -0.30
C ARG A 79 -12.30 12.70 0.10
N HIS A 80 -12.36 12.02 1.27
CA HIS A 80 -13.61 11.66 1.95
C HIS A 80 -14.52 10.74 1.13
N SER A 81 -13.94 9.87 0.34
CA SER A 81 -14.58 8.87 -0.53
C SER A 81 -14.99 7.60 0.21
N GLY A 82 -15.31 6.54 -0.53
CA GLY A 82 -15.62 5.22 0.02
C GLY A 82 -17.09 5.03 0.35
N ALA A 83 -18.01 5.75 -0.32
CA ALA A 83 -19.43 5.57 -0.02
C ALA A 83 -19.90 4.17 -0.40
N GLN A 84 -20.63 3.55 0.51
CA GLN A 84 -21.24 2.25 0.32
C GLN A 84 -22.29 2.27 -0.78
N LEU A 85 -22.19 1.36 -1.75
CA LEU A 85 -23.14 1.23 -2.87
C LEU A 85 -24.22 0.19 -2.61
N GLY A 86 -23.91 -0.85 -1.85
CA GLY A 86 -24.79 -1.98 -1.55
C GLY A 86 -24.51 -2.57 -0.17
N ALA A 87 -24.94 -3.80 0.06
CA ALA A 87 -24.71 -4.50 1.32
C ALA A 87 -23.29 -5.12 1.32
N GLY A 88 -22.31 -4.33 1.64
CA GLY A 88 -20.89 -4.76 1.72
C GLY A 88 -20.00 -4.16 0.64
N ASP A 89 -20.55 -3.67 -0.48
CA ASP A 89 -19.76 -3.14 -1.58
C ASP A 89 -19.51 -1.65 -1.38
N GLN A 90 -18.28 -1.22 -1.43
CA GLN A 90 -17.84 0.16 -1.35
C GLN A 90 -16.98 0.49 -2.59
N ILE A 91 -16.71 1.75 -2.83
CA ILE A 91 -15.77 2.20 -3.86
C ILE A 91 -14.58 2.83 -3.16
N GLN A 92 -13.40 2.37 -3.48
CA GLN A 92 -12.14 2.85 -2.98
C GLN A 92 -11.92 4.34 -3.34
N ALA A 93 -10.95 5.01 -2.76
CA ALA A 93 -10.66 6.38 -3.21
C ALA A 93 -10.23 6.39 -4.67
N LEU A 94 -9.34 5.48 -5.06
CA LEU A 94 -8.94 5.28 -6.45
C LEU A 94 -8.88 3.80 -6.81
N THR A 95 -9.81 3.36 -7.63
CA THR A 95 -9.84 2.01 -8.22
C THR A 95 -9.14 2.01 -9.58
N LEU A 96 -8.21 1.09 -9.79
CA LEU A 96 -7.41 0.93 -11.00
C LEU A 96 -7.61 -0.46 -11.62
N GLY A 97 -8.68 -0.66 -12.39
CA GLY A 97 -8.98 -1.92 -13.06
C GLY A 97 -8.27 -2.06 -14.41
N GLY A 98 -7.32 -2.99 -14.55
CA GLY A 98 -6.64 -3.28 -15.81
C GLY A 98 -5.89 -2.09 -16.43
N ILE A 99 -5.30 -1.22 -15.62
CA ILE A 99 -4.57 -0.04 -16.13
C ILE A 99 -3.18 -0.44 -16.63
N GLY A 100 -2.84 0.01 -17.83
CA GLY A 100 -1.57 -0.31 -18.49
C GLY A 100 -0.45 0.69 -18.22
N ASN A 101 0.80 0.25 -18.49
CA ASN A 101 2.02 1.00 -18.24
C ASN A 101 2.26 2.20 -19.18
N GLY A 102 1.37 2.43 -20.15
CA GLY A 102 1.35 3.68 -20.92
C GLY A 102 0.80 4.87 -20.14
N SER A 103 0.11 4.61 -19.01
CA SER A 103 -0.53 5.62 -18.18
C SER A 103 0.48 6.26 -17.22
N THR A 104 0.32 7.56 -16.94
CA THR A 104 1.12 8.27 -15.94
C THR A 104 0.25 8.57 -14.72
N ILE A 105 0.55 7.92 -13.58
CA ILE A 105 -0.13 8.14 -12.30
C ILE A 105 0.93 8.49 -11.27
N GLU A 106 0.92 9.75 -10.83
CA GLU A 106 1.90 10.25 -9.87
C GLU A 106 1.41 11.49 -9.14
N TYR A 107 1.89 11.74 -7.92
CA TYR A 107 1.43 12.81 -7.05
C TYR A 107 -0.09 12.77 -6.85
N VAL A 108 -0.58 11.64 -6.35
CA VAL A 108 -1.99 11.42 -6.02
C VAL A 108 -2.13 11.15 -4.54
N GLU A 109 -3.09 11.80 -3.90
CA GLU A 109 -3.43 11.61 -2.50
C GLU A 109 -4.84 11.05 -2.39
N ALA A 110 -4.97 9.92 -1.70
CA ALA A 110 -6.22 9.36 -1.18
C ALA A 110 -6.32 9.69 0.31
N PHE A 111 -7.26 10.57 0.68
CA PHE A 111 -7.38 11.06 2.05
C PHE A 111 -8.74 10.73 2.64
N ALA A 112 -8.75 9.92 3.69
CA ALA A 112 -9.94 9.56 4.46
C ALA A 112 -11.05 8.93 3.60
N SER A 113 -10.74 7.85 2.90
CA SER A 113 -11.74 6.92 2.34
C SER A 113 -12.35 6.09 3.46
N SER A 114 -13.60 5.64 3.34
CA SER A 114 -14.18 4.65 4.24
C SER A 114 -13.93 3.22 3.78
N ASP A 115 -13.25 3.07 2.71
CA ASP A 115 -12.70 1.87 2.11
C ASP A 115 -11.23 2.14 1.79
N ASP A 116 -10.63 1.41 0.84
CA ASP A 116 -9.22 1.56 0.54
C ASP A 116 -8.82 2.95 0.04
N GLY A 117 -7.54 3.22 0.18
CA GLY A 117 -6.91 4.37 -0.45
C GLY A 117 -6.72 4.16 -1.94
N PHE A 118 -6.01 3.12 -2.28
CA PHE A 118 -5.73 2.72 -3.65
C PHE A 118 -5.94 1.22 -3.79
N GLU A 119 -6.69 0.81 -4.80
CA GLU A 119 -6.86 -0.60 -5.12
C GLU A 119 -6.60 -0.86 -6.61
N TRP A 120 -5.78 -1.89 -6.88
CA TRP A 120 -5.42 -2.33 -8.22
C TRP A 120 -5.98 -3.71 -8.52
N PHE A 121 -6.84 -3.78 -9.49
CA PHE A 121 -7.31 -5.04 -10.06
C PHE A 121 -6.52 -5.37 -11.32
N GLY A 122 -5.40 -6.06 -11.17
CA GLY A 122 -4.49 -6.40 -12.24
C GLY A 122 -3.86 -5.20 -12.96
N GLY A 123 -3.42 -5.41 -14.19
CA GLY A 123 -2.78 -4.38 -14.99
C GLY A 123 -1.26 -4.31 -14.82
N THR A 124 -0.66 -3.28 -15.41
CA THR A 124 0.80 -3.14 -15.51
C THR A 124 1.28 -1.71 -15.23
N VAL A 125 0.42 -0.86 -14.66
CA VAL A 125 0.73 0.55 -14.43
C VAL A 125 1.85 0.73 -13.42
N ASN A 126 2.75 1.68 -13.70
CA ASN A 126 3.76 2.11 -12.72
C ASN A 126 3.31 3.40 -12.05
N THR A 127 3.55 3.53 -10.75
CA THR A 127 3.15 4.72 -10.00
C THR A 127 4.28 5.31 -9.17
N ARG A 128 4.20 6.62 -8.92
CA ARG A 128 5.15 7.32 -8.05
C ARG A 128 4.45 8.38 -7.21
N TYR A 129 5.01 8.67 -6.04
CA TYR A 129 4.55 9.77 -5.19
C TYR A 129 3.07 9.67 -4.83
N LEU A 130 2.64 8.49 -4.36
CA LEU A 130 1.29 8.29 -3.85
C LEU A 130 1.23 8.54 -2.34
N ILE A 131 0.13 9.11 -1.88
CA ILE A 131 -0.17 9.31 -0.48
C ILE A 131 -1.51 8.60 -0.17
N ALA A 132 -1.48 7.60 0.70
CA ALA A 132 -2.67 7.02 1.30
C ALA A 132 -2.75 7.46 2.77
N ALA A 133 -3.72 8.30 3.11
CA ALA A 133 -3.79 8.92 4.41
C ALA A 133 -5.15 8.70 5.08
N PHE A 134 -5.14 8.01 6.23
CA PHE A 134 -6.30 7.85 7.12
C PHE A 134 -7.51 7.17 6.50
N ASN A 135 -7.31 6.24 5.57
CA ASN A 135 -8.35 5.38 5.02
C ASN A 135 -8.82 4.40 6.10
N ALA A 136 -10.07 3.96 6.02
CA ALA A 136 -10.66 3.13 7.07
C ALA A 136 -10.41 1.65 6.86
N ASP A 137 -10.18 1.24 5.63
CA ASP A 137 -9.68 -0.07 5.26
C ASP A 137 -8.23 0.04 4.80
N ASP A 138 -7.81 -0.67 3.79
CA ASP A 138 -6.40 -0.74 3.45
C ASP A 138 -5.88 0.53 2.79
N SER A 139 -4.60 0.84 3.00
CA SER A 139 -4.01 2.01 2.36
C SER A 139 -3.65 1.73 0.91
N PHE A 140 -3.11 0.53 0.64
CA PHE A 140 -2.74 0.03 -0.68
C PHE A 140 -3.16 -1.43 -0.78
N ASP A 141 -4.06 -1.73 -1.69
CA ASP A 141 -4.53 -3.08 -2.00
C ASP A 141 -4.24 -3.46 -3.45
N MET A 142 -3.79 -4.68 -3.68
CA MET A 142 -3.46 -5.20 -5.01
C MET A 142 -3.99 -6.60 -5.20
N ASP A 143 -4.70 -6.83 -6.31
CA ASP A 143 -5.30 -8.10 -6.68
C ASP A 143 -5.14 -8.40 -8.17
N GLN A 144 -5.63 -9.56 -8.59
CA GLN A 144 -5.87 -10.00 -9.97
C GLN A 144 -4.64 -9.95 -10.89
N GLY A 145 -3.46 -10.27 -10.37
CA GLY A 145 -2.26 -10.36 -11.19
C GLY A 145 -1.61 -9.03 -11.50
N MET A 146 -1.76 -8.04 -10.61
CA MET A 146 -1.11 -6.74 -10.75
C MET A 146 0.39 -6.87 -10.99
N GLN A 147 0.90 -6.07 -11.90
CA GLN A 147 2.34 -5.94 -12.20
C GLN A 147 2.69 -4.47 -12.33
N GLY A 148 3.90 -4.11 -12.03
CA GLY A 148 4.35 -2.73 -12.19
C GLY A 148 5.46 -2.38 -11.22
N ASN A 149 6.03 -1.21 -11.41
CA ASN A 149 7.01 -0.63 -10.49
C ASN A 149 6.40 0.56 -9.78
N HIS A 150 6.60 0.60 -8.48
CA HIS A 150 6.07 1.64 -7.62
C HIS A 150 7.20 2.24 -6.79
N GLN A 151 7.24 3.56 -6.69
CA GLN A 151 8.29 4.22 -5.91
C GLN A 151 7.77 5.47 -5.21
N TYR A 152 8.28 5.74 -4.00
CA TYR A 152 7.93 6.92 -3.19
C TYR A 152 6.46 6.92 -2.73
N TRP A 153 6.02 5.84 -2.11
CA TRP A 153 4.70 5.78 -1.50
C TRP A 153 4.74 6.21 -0.03
N LEU A 154 3.81 7.05 0.37
CA LEU A 154 3.56 7.40 1.77
C LEU A 154 2.21 6.80 2.19
N GLY A 155 2.23 5.90 3.16
CA GLY A 155 1.04 5.43 3.87
C GLY A 155 1.03 5.98 5.29
N ILE A 156 -0.11 6.47 5.75
CA ILE A 156 -0.32 6.85 7.15
C ILE A 156 -1.71 6.44 7.62
N GLN A 157 -1.76 5.53 8.58
CA GLN A 157 -3.01 5.00 9.12
C GLN A 157 -3.63 5.89 10.19
N SER A 158 -4.95 5.82 10.31
CA SER A 158 -5.70 6.45 11.39
C SER A 158 -5.56 5.63 12.68
N PRO A 159 -5.36 6.27 13.84
CA PRO A 159 -5.35 5.54 15.12
C PRO A 159 -6.75 5.12 15.58
N VAL A 160 -7.80 5.51 14.84
CA VAL A 160 -9.21 5.28 15.23
C VAL A 160 -9.85 4.20 14.37
N GLU A 161 -9.56 4.19 13.08
CA GLU A 161 -10.13 3.25 12.10
C GLU A 161 -9.15 3.01 10.97
N ALA A 162 -8.77 1.76 10.72
CA ALA A 162 -7.83 1.35 9.68
C ALA A 162 -7.90 -0.16 9.46
N GLY A 163 -7.72 -0.59 8.21
CA GLY A 163 -7.35 -1.94 7.83
C GLY A 163 -5.82 -2.14 7.86
N ARG A 164 -5.25 -2.79 6.88
CA ARG A 164 -3.77 -2.95 6.74
C ARG A 164 -3.16 -1.73 6.07
N ILE A 165 -1.87 -1.57 6.19
CA ILE A 165 -1.17 -0.55 5.38
C ILE A 165 -1.00 -1.06 3.95
N ALA A 166 -0.88 -2.37 3.77
CA ALA A 166 -0.78 -3.00 2.48
C ALA A 166 -1.34 -4.43 2.52
N GLU A 167 -2.37 -4.67 1.72
CA GLU A 167 -2.93 -5.97 1.40
C GLU A 167 -2.50 -6.34 -0.01
N MET A 168 -1.71 -7.43 -0.13
CA MET A 168 -1.11 -7.83 -1.39
C MET A 168 -1.64 -9.20 -1.78
N ASP A 169 -2.65 -9.20 -2.64
CA ASP A 169 -3.30 -10.41 -3.13
C ASP A 169 -2.79 -10.78 -4.53
N GLY A 170 -2.69 -12.06 -4.79
CA GLY A 170 -2.18 -12.57 -6.05
C GLY A 170 -3.25 -12.79 -7.09
N GLY A 171 -4.14 -13.71 -6.82
CA GLY A 171 -5.26 -14.04 -7.68
C GLY A 171 -6.29 -14.85 -6.95
N THR A 172 -7.56 -14.53 -7.16
CA THR A 172 -8.67 -15.13 -6.42
C THR A 172 -9.25 -16.34 -7.16
N ASP A 173 -9.41 -16.26 -8.46
CA ASP A 173 -10.05 -17.31 -9.26
C ASP A 173 -9.48 -17.36 -10.69
N PRO A 174 -8.44 -18.14 -10.93
CA PRO A 174 -7.74 -19.03 -10.00
C PRO A 174 -6.59 -18.33 -9.22
N GLU A 175 -6.26 -18.79 -8.01
CA GLU A 175 -5.11 -18.29 -7.23
C GLU A 175 -3.77 -18.40 -7.98
N ASP A 176 -3.56 -19.46 -8.75
CA ASP A 176 -2.38 -19.68 -9.58
C ASP A 176 -2.49 -19.05 -10.99
N GLY A 177 -3.38 -18.08 -11.16
CA GLY A 177 -3.62 -17.38 -12.42
C GLY A 177 -2.37 -16.70 -12.98
N THR A 178 -2.39 -16.47 -14.29
CA THR A 178 -1.30 -15.80 -14.98
C THR A 178 -1.81 -14.56 -15.72
N PRO A 179 -1.06 -13.42 -15.64
CA PRO A 179 0.29 -13.23 -15.08
C PRO A 179 0.33 -13.36 -13.56
N LEU A 180 1.46 -13.80 -13.00
CA LEU A 180 1.70 -13.78 -11.56
C LEU A 180 1.66 -12.33 -11.05
N ALA A 181 0.95 -12.08 -9.95
CA ALA A 181 1.01 -10.79 -9.28
C ALA A 181 2.42 -10.57 -8.70
N SER A 182 3.22 -9.74 -9.34
CA SER A 182 4.63 -9.52 -8.99
C SER A 182 5.07 -8.07 -9.06
N PRO A 183 4.29 -7.12 -8.54
CA PRO A 183 4.70 -5.72 -8.52
C PRO A 183 5.91 -5.52 -7.60
N LYS A 184 6.62 -4.42 -7.82
CA LYS A 184 7.79 -4.05 -7.02
C LYS A 184 7.61 -2.67 -6.42
N VAL A 185 7.70 -2.60 -5.10
CA VAL A 185 7.58 -1.36 -4.33
C VAL A 185 8.95 -0.98 -3.80
N TYR A 186 9.45 0.16 -4.22
CA TYR A 186 10.71 0.74 -3.77
C TYR A 186 10.49 2.01 -2.97
N ASN A 187 11.28 2.21 -1.95
CA ASN A 187 11.29 3.46 -1.20
C ASN A 187 9.87 3.89 -0.73
N ALA A 188 9.13 2.98 -0.10
CA ALA A 188 7.91 3.32 0.61
C ALA A 188 8.22 3.81 2.04
N THR A 189 7.42 4.72 2.56
CA THR A 189 7.38 5.08 3.99
C THR A 189 5.98 4.80 4.50
N TYR A 190 5.83 3.80 5.33
CA TYR A 190 4.55 3.38 5.90
C TYR A 190 4.50 3.63 7.40
N ILE A 191 3.49 4.35 7.82
CA ILE A 191 3.27 4.78 9.20
C ILE A 191 1.96 4.17 9.68
N GLY A 192 2.03 3.24 10.62
CA GLY A 192 0.88 2.52 11.14
C GLY A 192 0.01 3.32 12.11
N ILE A 193 -0.89 2.60 12.80
CA ILE A 193 -1.91 3.20 13.68
C ILE A 193 -1.32 3.91 14.91
N GLY A 194 -0.12 3.59 15.31
CA GLY A 194 0.58 4.18 16.46
C GLY A 194 0.49 3.35 17.74
N PRO A 195 1.47 3.51 18.65
CA PRO A 195 1.52 2.78 19.90
C PRO A 195 0.27 2.98 20.75
N GLY A 196 -0.30 1.88 21.25
CA GLY A 196 -1.49 1.89 22.11
C GLY A 196 -2.78 2.26 21.42
N ALA A 197 -2.79 2.53 20.12
CA ALA A 197 -4.01 2.69 19.36
C ALA A 197 -4.74 1.36 19.22
N ASN A 198 -6.07 1.43 19.19
CA ASN A 198 -6.94 0.28 18.95
C ASN A 198 -7.92 0.67 17.84
N ALA A 199 -7.38 0.85 16.65
CA ALA A 199 -8.17 1.22 15.50
C ALA A 199 -9.27 0.18 15.25
N GLN A 200 -10.45 0.69 14.94
CA GLN A 200 -11.55 -0.12 14.43
C GLN A 200 -11.35 -0.31 12.93
N GLY A 201 -12.12 -1.15 12.31
CA GLY A 201 -11.99 -1.47 10.89
C GLY A 201 -11.77 -2.94 10.68
N ASP A 202 -11.42 -3.33 9.48
CA ASP A 202 -11.39 -4.74 9.12
C ASP A 202 -10.27 -5.45 9.86
N ASN A 203 -9.04 -5.19 9.56
CA ASN A 203 -7.94 -5.82 10.28
C ASN A 203 -6.62 -5.05 10.12
N ASN A 204 -6.18 -4.35 11.15
CA ASN A 204 -4.90 -3.65 11.13
C ASN A 204 -3.69 -4.52 11.55
N SER A 205 -3.86 -5.84 11.58
CA SER A 205 -2.81 -6.81 11.85
C SER A 205 -3.04 -8.09 11.01
N PRO A 206 -2.00 -8.52 10.28
CA PRO A 206 -0.68 -7.92 10.20
C PRO A 206 -0.69 -6.56 9.50
N PHE A 207 0.34 -5.76 9.72
CA PHE A 207 0.50 -4.45 9.07
C PHE A 207 0.64 -4.56 7.55
N LEU A 208 1.34 -5.59 7.10
CA LEU A 208 1.54 -5.95 5.70
C LEU A 208 1.29 -7.45 5.51
N ILE A 209 0.46 -7.80 4.54
CA ILE A 209 0.16 -9.19 4.20
C ILE A 209 0.42 -9.49 2.72
N HIS A 210 0.86 -10.72 2.46
CA HIS A 210 0.91 -11.33 1.13
C HIS A 210 0.11 -12.61 1.16
N ARG A 211 -0.91 -12.73 0.30
CA ARG A 211 -1.79 -13.91 0.21
C ARG A 211 -2.18 -14.22 -1.23
N ASP A 212 -2.89 -15.31 -1.42
CA ASP A 212 -3.43 -15.72 -2.71
C ASP A 212 -2.35 -15.81 -3.81
N ASN A 213 -1.21 -16.46 -3.46
CA ASN A 213 -0.09 -16.66 -4.36
C ASN A 213 0.58 -15.34 -4.84
N ASN A 214 0.54 -14.30 -4.03
CA ASN A 214 1.15 -13.02 -4.33
C ASN A 214 2.68 -13.07 -4.30
N ALA A 215 3.32 -12.29 -5.17
CA ALA A 215 4.76 -12.11 -5.27
C ALA A 215 5.19 -10.64 -5.25
N THR A 216 4.42 -9.76 -4.62
CA THR A 216 4.81 -8.36 -4.43
C THR A 216 6.09 -8.27 -3.62
N SER A 217 7.03 -7.50 -4.10
CA SER A 217 8.33 -7.33 -3.44
C SER A 217 8.53 -5.91 -2.92
N TYR A 218 9.13 -5.78 -1.73
CA TYR A 218 9.44 -4.51 -1.08
C TYR A 218 10.94 -4.30 -0.93
N TYR A 219 11.44 -3.16 -1.37
CA TYR A 219 12.86 -2.80 -1.36
C TYR A 219 13.08 -1.40 -0.77
N ASN A 220 14.14 -1.24 0.01
CA ASN A 220 14.59 0.05 0.52
C ASN A 220 13.50 0.87 1.23
N SER A 221 12.51 0.21 1.80
CA SER A 221 11.33 0.83 2.40
C SER A 221 11.49 1.01 3.91
N VAL A 222 10.68 1.87 4.47
CA VAL A 222 10.67 2.24 5.90
C VAL A 222 9.29 1.96 6.46
N PHE A 223 9.22 1.13 7.50
CA PHE A 223 8.00 0.73 8.19
C PHE A 223 8.06 1.17 9.65
N VAL A 224 7.13 2.01 10.08
CA VAL A 224 7.14 2.58 11.41
C VAL A 224 5.78 2.49 12.11
N GLU A 225 5.80 2.14 13.39
CA GLU A 225 4.62 2.13 14.27
C GLU A 225 3.44 1.32 13.70
N GLY A 226 3.72 0.17 13.08
CA GLY A 226 2.78 -0.62 12.31
C GLY A 226 2.38 -1.93 12.95
N GLY A 227 1.15 -2.36 12.62
CA GLY A 227 0.55 -3.59 13.07
C GLY A 227 0.11 -3.55 14.53
N ARG A 228 -1.09 -4.04 14.84
CA ARG A 228 -1.55 -4.17 16.22
C ARG A 228 -0.85 -5.32 16.94
N ASP A 229 -0.77 -6.46 16.28
CA ASP A 229 -0.25 -7.71 16.83
C ASP A 229 0.96 -8.24 16.05
N ALA A 230 1.09 -7.86 14.77
CA ALA A 230 2.20 -8.27 13.90
C ALA A 230 2.49 -7.26 12.78
N GLY A 231 3.71 -7.30 12.27
CA GLY A 231 4.15 -6.43 11.17
C GLY A 231 3.99 -7.06 9.79
N LEU A 232 4.24 -8.37 9.68
CA LEU A 232 4.29 -9.07 8.39
C LEU A 232 3.62 -10.43 8.48
N GLN A 233 2.83 -10.76 7.45
CA GLN A 233 2.38 -12.11 7.15
C GLN A 233 2.69 -12.44 5.69
N VAL A 234 3.25 -13.63 5.48
CA VAL A 234 3.34 -14.27 4.16
C VAL A 234 2.53 -15.54 4.27
N GLU A 235 1.47 -15.65 3.49
CA GLU A 235 0.54 -16.77 3.53
C GLU A 235 1.25 -18.09 3.22
N ASP A 236 0.92 -19.11 3.99
CA ASP A 236 1.45 -20.47 3.88
C ASP A 236 0.29 -21.45 3.97
N LEU A 237 -0.14 -21.97 2.83
CA LEU A 237 -1.23 -22.92 2.71
C LEU A 237 -0.73 -24.36 2.56
N ALA A 238 -1.49 -25.30 3.08
CA ALA A 238 -1.19 -26.72 2.91
C ALA A 238 -1.18 -27.16 1.44
N SER A 239 -1.80 -26.42 0.53
CA SER A 239 -1.80 -26.66 -0.91
C SER A 239 -0.45 -26.37 -1.58
N GLY A 240 0.33 -25.41 -1.03
CA GLY A 240 1.59 -24.94 -1.59
C GLY A 240 1.45 -24.03 -2.82
N ALA A 241 0.23 -23.62 -3.19
CA ALA A 241 -0.04 -22.55 -4.14
C ALA A 241 -0.32 -21.28 -3.33
N ASP A 242 0.73 -20.65 -2.83
CA ASP A 242 0.67 -19.59 -1.84
C ASP A 242 1.85 -18.62 -1.96
N SER A 243 1.80 -17.55 -1.20
CA SER A 243 2.83 -16.52 -1.19
C SER A 243 4.16 -17.01 -0.59
N ARG A 244 4.13 -17.99 0.32
CA ARG A 244 5.34 -18.66 0.78
C ARG A 244 6.08 -19.34 -0.36
N ALA A 245 5.37 -20.08 -1.22
CA ALA A 245 5.99 -20.70 -2.38
C ALA A 245 6.64 -19.67 -3.31
N ARG A 246 6.07 -18.45 -3.42
CA ARG A 246 6.67 -17.35 -4.18
C ARG A 246 7.92 -16.80 -3.49
N GLN A 247 7.91 -16.70 -2.17
CA GLN A 247 9.07 -16.26 -1.39
C GLN A 247 10.22 -17.27 -1.50
N GLU A 248 9.95 -18.57 -1.37
CA GLU A 248 10.94 -19.64 -1.52
C GLU A 248 11.49 -19.76 -2.94
N ALA A 249 10.70 -19.41 -3.97
CA ALA A 249 11.12 -19.34 -5.37
C ALA A 249 11.97 -18.09 -5.70
N GLY A 250 11.99 -17.08 -4.82
CA GLY A 250 12.63 -15.78 -5.05
C GLY A 250 11.80 -14.83 -5.93
N ASP A 251 10.51 -15.10 -6.08
CA ASP A 251 9.57 -14.22 -6.79
C ASP A 251 9.09 -13.08 -5.87
N LEU A 252 8.82 -13.38 -4.59
CA LEU A 252 8.46 -12.44 -3.54
C LEU A 252 9.70 -12.10 -2.70
N ASN A 253 10.04 -10.82 -2.60
CA ASN A 253 11.22 -10.40 -1.88
C ASN A 253 10.93 -9.24 -0.90
N HIS A 254 11.54 -9.34 0.27
CA HIS A 254 11.70 -8.25 1.21
C HIS A 254 13.19 -7.99 1.41
N GLU A 255 13.72 -6.92 0.83
CA GLU A 255 15.16 -6.66 0.84
C GLU A 255 15.48 -5.24 1.28
N ASN A 256 16.44 -5.12 2.20
CA ASN A 256 16.97 -3.84 2.64
C ASN A 256 15.89 -2.89 3.17
N ASN A 257 14.90 -3.39 3.92
CA ASN A 257 13.86 -2.55 4.53
C ASN A 257 14.21 -2.27 6.00
N LEU A 258 13.79 -1.11 6.47
CA LEU A 258 13.98 -0.65 7.85
C LEU A 258 12.66 -0.74 8.62
N TRP A 259 12.68 -1.41 9.75
CA TRP A 259 11.51 -1.65 10.60
C TRP A 259 11.74 -1.02 11.97
N TRP A 260 10.82 -0.19 12.42
CA TRP A 260 10.91 0.44 13.72
C TRP A 260 9.55 0.47 14.40
N ASN A 261 9.54 0.06 15.69
CA ASN A 261 8.35 0.09 16.53
C ASN A 261 7.16 -0.67 15.91
N ILE A 262 7.43 -1.90 15.47
CA ILE A 262 6.47 -2.82 14.83
C ILE A 262 6.23 -4.01 15.74
N GLY A 263 4.99 -4.50 15.84
CA GLY A 263 4.67 -5.80 16.41
C GLY A 263 3.97 -5.77 17.75
N PRO A 264 3.87 -6.92 18.45
CA PRO A 264 2.99 -7.11 19.60
C PRO A 264 3.44 -6.34 20.83
N ASN A 265 2.52 -6.16 21.77
CA ASN A 265 2.71 -5.53 23.09
C ASN A 265 2.69 -3.99 23.08
N TRP A 266 1.71 -3.45 22.42
CA TRP A 266 1.48 -2.02 22.40
C TRP A 266 0.76 -1.52 23.66
N ASP A 267 1.51 -1.30 24.72
CA ASP A 267 1.01 -0.50 25.85
C ASP A 267 1.02 0.98 25.47
N PRO A 268 -0.04 1.73 25.80
CA PRO A 268 -0.06 3.17 25.56
C PRO A 268 1.15 3.86 26.16
N GLY A 269 1.99 4.47 25.31
CA GLY A 269 3.19 5.19 25.71
C GLY A 269 4.45 4.33 25.90
N ALA A 270 4.39 3.04 25.65
CA ALA A 270 5.58 2.21 25.49
C ALA A 270 6.12 2.29 24.06
N THR A 271 7.43 2.36 23.89
CA THR A 271 8.06 2.01 22.64
C THR A 271 8.05 0.50 22.56
N VAL A 272 7.47 -0.07 21.51
CA VAL A 272 7.64 -1.49 21.25
C VAL A 272 9.09 -1.67 20.85
N ASP A 273 9.76 -2.56 21.52
CA ASP A 273 11.12 -2.97 21.21
C ASP A 273 11.06 -4.41 20.71
N PRO A 274 10.70 -4.63 19.42
CA PRO A 274 10.80 -5.95 18.84
C PRO A 274 12.29 -6.28 18.81
N THR A 275 12.66 -7.27 19.59
CA THR A 275 14.05 -7.68 19.71
C THR A 275 14.46 -8.59 18.56
N THR A 276 13.49 -9.19 17.86
CA THR A 276 13.72 -10.15 16.79
C THR A 276 12.68 -10.02 15.67
N PHE A 277 13.02 -10.49 14.47
CA PHE A 277 12.06 -10.56 13.37
C PHE A 277 10.93 -11.56 13.64
N GLU A 278 11.19 -12.59 14.44
CA GLU A 278 10.17 -13.57 14.85
C GLU A 278 9.02 -12.90 15.60
N ASP A 279 9.29 -11.82 16.32
CA ASP A 279 8.27 -11.06 17.07
C ASP A 279 7.28 -10.29 16.18
N ILE A 280 7.68 -9.96 14.94
CA ILE A 280 6.84 -9.20 14.03
C ILE A 280 6.14 -10.06 12.95
N ILE A 281 6.42 -11.38 12.92
CA ILE A 281 5.85 -12.29 11.92
C ILE A 281 4.60 -12.97 12.48
N GLN A 282 3.50 -12.84 11.75
CA GLN A 282 2.29 -13.64 11.94
C GLN A 282 2.28 -14.81 10.96
N LEU A 283 1.95 -15.99 11.46
CA LEU A 283 1.76 -17.18 10.61
C LEU A 283 0.30 -17.33 10.21
N THR A 284 0.08 -17.96 9.06
CA THR A 284 -1.24 -18.41 8.63
C THR A 284 -1.78 -19.45 9.60
N THR A 285 -3.05 -19.40 9.90
CA THR A 285 -3.73 -20.33 10.79
C THR A 285 -4.77 -21.15 10.04
N ASP A 286 -5.02 -22.37 10.53
CA ASP A 286 -6.13 -23.21 10.07
C ASP A 286 -7.49 -22.70 10.64
N ASP A 287 -8.59 -23.32 10.23
CA ASP A 287 -9.95 -23.00 10.68
C ASP A 287 -10.14 -23.16 12.21
N GLN A 288 -9.23 -23.83 12.90
CA GLN A 288 -9.23 -24.00 14.34
C GLN A 288 -8.34 -22.99 15.06
N GLY A 289 -7.65 -22.11 14.32
CA GLY A 289 -6.72 -21.11 14.83
C GLY A 289 -5.33 -21.66 15.18
N ASN A 290 -4.97 -22.87 14.69
CA ASN A 290 -3.62 -23.39 14.87
C ASN A 290 -2.72 -22.90 13.73
N GLU A 291 -1.49 -22.50 14.06
CA GLU A 291 -0.50 -22.08 13.07
C GLU A 291 -0.16 -23.23 12.10
N ILE A 292 -0.24 -22.92 10.81
CA ILE A 292 0.25 -23.81 9.74
C ILE A 292 1.78 -23.63 9.69
N ASN A 293 2.52 -24.74 9.70
CA ASN A 293 3.99 -24.74 9.64
C ASN A 293 4.69 -23.77 10.61
N PRO A 294 4.64 -23.98 11.95
CA PRO A 294 5.23 -23.05 12.91
C PRO A 294 6.71 -22.74 12.69
N SER A 295 7.48 -23.65 12.07
CA SER A 295 8.90 -23.42 11.72
C SER A 295 9.11 -22.34 10.65
N TYR A 296 8.10 -22.02 9.87
CA TYR A 296 8.23 -20.98 8.83
C TYR A 296 8.48 -19.60 9.43
N ARG A 297 8.07 -19.35 10.66
CA ARG A 297 8.42 -18.09 11.37
C ARG A 297 9.94 -17.91 11.44
N ASP A 298 10.67 -18.92 11.86
CA ASP A 298 12.13 -18.86 12.00
C ASP A 298 12.80 -18.75 10.62
N ASP A 299 12.28 -19.48 9.61
CA ASP A 299 12.79 -19.45 8.23
C ASP A 299 12.60 -18.04 7.60
N LEU A 300 11.41 -17.46 7.74
CA LEU A 300 11.11 -16.11 7.23
C LEU A 300 11.91 -15.03 7.98
N ALA A 301 12.04 -15.15 9.30
CA ALA A 301 12.85 -14.23 10.08
C ALA A 301 14.33 -14.30 9.68
N GLN A 302 14.85 -15.50 9.42
CA GLN A 302 16.23 -15.67 8.93
C GLN A 302 16.38 -15.09 7.51
N TYR A 303 15.41 -15.32 6.63
CA TYR A 303 15.38 -14.73 5.30
C TYR A 303 15.44 -13.19 5.37
N LEU A 304 14.65 -12.55 6.22
CA LEU A 304 14.65 -11.10 6.38
C LEU A 304 16.05 -10.58 6.80
N ARG A 305 16.69 -11.25 7.77
CA ARG A 305 18.06 -10.90 8.20
C ARG A 305 19.09 -11.03 7.08
N ASP A 306 19.04 -12.14 6.35
CA ASP A 306 19.99 -12.45 5.29
C ASP A 306 19.86 -11.51 4.08
N ASN A 307 18.68 -10.90 3.90
CA ASN A 307 18.38 -9.96 2.83
C ASN A 307 18.37 -8.49 3.29
N GLY A 308 19.17 -8.17 4.29
CA GLY A 308 19.51 -6.80 4.68
C GLY A 308 18.39 -6.01 5.36
N ASN A 309 17.31 -6.66 5.78
CA ASN A 309 16.30 -5.99 6.60
C ASN A 309 16.84 -5.72 8.01
N GLN A 310 16.44 -4.62 8.61
CA GLN A 310 16.93 -4.19 9.93
C GLN A 310 15.77 -3.80 10.84
N LEU A 311 15.79 -4.32 12.07
CA LEU A 311 15.00 -3.80 13.19
C LEU A 311 15.81 -2.70 13.86
N LEU A 312 15.24 -1.50 13.94
CA LEU A 312 15.93 -0.32 14.42
C LEU A 312 15.55 0.01 15.88
N GLU A 313 16.52 0.48 16.66
CA GLU A 313 16.28 1.02 17.99
C GLU A 313 15.71 2.45 17.96
N ASN A 314 16.01 3.20 16.92
CA ASN A 314 15.61 4.60 16.77
C ASN A 314 14.78 4.79 15.51
N SER A 315 13.86 5.76 15.56
CA SER A 315 13.04 6.10 14.39
C SER A 315 13.89 6.45 13.18
N PRO A 316 13.60 5.85 12.00
CA PRO A 316 14.26 6.18 10.73
C PRO A 316 13.69 7.45 10.07
N ILE A 317 12.63 8.04 10.61
CA ILE A 317 12.06 9.32 10.19
C ILE A 317 12.10 10.33 11.34
N VAL A 318 12.12 11.62 11.02
CA VAL A 318 12.38 12.69 12.00
C VAL A 318 11.32 12.72 13.10
N SER A 319 10.03 12.64 12.75
CA SER A 319 8.95 12.56 13.74
C SER A 319 7.64 12.04 13.15
N VAL A 320 6.82 11.44 14.00
CA VAL A 320 5.49 10.94 13.67
C VAL A 320 4.42 11.73 14.40
N SER A 321 3.39 12.17 13.68
CA SER A 321 2.15 12.69 14.24
C SER A 321 0.99 12.38 13.31
N ARG A 322 -0.16 12.07 13.89
CA ARG A 322 -1.42 11.82 13.17
C ARG A 322 -2.46 12.90 13.44
N ASP A 323 -2.04 14.03 14.01
CA ASP A 323 -2.94 15.11 14.44
C ASP A 323 -2.82 16.33 13.54
N ALA A 324 -3.94 16.73 12.95
CA ALA A 324 -4.02 17.95 12.15
C ALA A 324 -3.67 19.19 12.97
N GLY A 325 -2.98 20.14 12.34
CA GLY A 325 -2.55 21.38 12.99
C GLY A 325 -1.42 21.20 14.01
N SER A 326 -0.93 19.98 14.23
CA SER A 326 0.18 19.74 15.17
C SER A 326 1.53 20.16 14.60
N ASN A 327 1.67 20.18 13.27
CA ASN A 327 2.95 20.27 12.55
C ASN A 327 3.98 19.26 13.09
N GLY A 328 3.50 18.08 13.47
CA GLY A 328 4.32 17.09 14.16
C GLY A 328 4.80 15.94 13.26
N LEU A 329 4.23 15.78 12.07
CA LEU A 329 4.67 14.78 11.10
C LEU A 329 5.85 15.31 10.28
N ASN A 330 6.96 14.62 10.36
CA ASN A 330 8.12 14.89 9.50
C ASN A 330 8.68 13.56 8.98
N PRO A 331 8.27 13.13 7.77
CA PRO A 331 8.64 11.85 7.22
C PRO A 331 10.05 11.80 6.59
N LEU A 332 10.82 12.89 6.70
CA LEU A 332 12.18 12.96 6.17
C LEU A 332 13.08 11.91 6.84
N ALA A 333 13.93 11.29 6.03
CA ALA A 333 14.88 10.31 6.52
C ALA A 333 15.82 10.89 7.59
N THR A 334 16.06 10.10 8.65
CA THR A 334 17.05 10.40 9.68
C THR A 334 17.82 9.14 10.07
N GLY A 335 18.96 9.29 10.76
CA GLY A 335 19.77 8.17 11.21
C GLY A 335 20.11 7.19 10.08
N ASP A 336 19.84 5.92 10.29
CA ASP A 336 20.18 4.84 9.36
C ASP A 336 19.44 4.93 8.01
N ALA A 337 18.33 5.67 7.94
CA ALA A 337 17.59 5.83 6.69
C ALA A 337 18.22 6.83 5.71
N THR A 338 19.19 7.63 6.14
CA THR A 338 19.74 8.72 5.31
C THR A 338 20.67 8.28 4.19
N SER A 339 21.18 7.05 4.26
CA SER A 339 22.16 6.54 3.26
C SER A 339 22.33 5.03 3.37
N GLY A 340 22.92 4.44 2.34
CA GLY A 340 23.28 3.02 2.35
C GLY A 340 22.23 2.11 1.70
N ALA A 341 21.11 2.65 1.24
CA ALA A 341 20.17 1.89 0.44
C ALA A 341 20.84 1.47 -0.89
N PRO A 342 20.79 0.18 -1.26
CA PRO A 342 21.33 -0.28 -2.53
C PRO A 342 20.58 0.34 -3.73
N ALA A 343 21.31 0.51 -4.83
CA ALA A 343 20.67 0.85 -6.10
C ALA A 343 19.68 -0.25 -6.51
N PRO A 344 18.54 0.11 -7.09
CA PRO A 344 17.63 -0.88 -7.66
C PRO A 344 18.33 -1.77 -8.68
N ASP A 345 18.03 -3.06 -8.68
CA ASP A 345 18.50 -3.94 -9.75
C ASP A 345 17.95 -3.43 -11.09
N ALA A 346 18.82 -3.26 -12.06
CA ALA A 346 18.44 -2.83 -13.41
C ALA A 346 17.44 -3.79 -14.08
N ALA A 347 17.45 -5.07 -13.70
CA ALA A 347 16.48 -6.06 -14.16
C ALA A 347 15.03 -5.78 -13.66
N ASN A 348 14.90 -5.03 -12.57
CA ASN A 348 13.59 -4.62 -12.05
C ASN A 348 13.00 -3.43 -12.80
N ASN A 349 13.77 -2.69 -13.59
CA ASN A 349 13.21 -1.66 -14.45
C ASN A 349 12.29 -2.26 -15.50
N ASN A 350 11.15 -1.64 -15.71
CA ASN A 350 10.24 -2.03 -16.76
C ASN A 350 10.00 -0.90 -17.78
N SER A 351 9.26 -1.20 -18.84
CA SER A 351 8.86 -0.23 -19.85
C SER A 351 7.65 0.61 -19.37
N GLY A 352 7.42 1.72 -20.06
CA GLY A 352 6.27 2.58 -19.80
C GLY A 352 6.58 3.79 -18.92
N ALA A 353 5.56 4.58 -18.68
CA ALA A 353 5.67 5.74 -17.80
C ALA A 353 6.02 5.30 -16.38
N ASN A 354 6.94 6.00 -15.72
CA ASN A 354 7.42 5.71 -14.36
C ASN A 354 8.07 4.32 -14.12
N GLY A 355 8.32 3.54 -15.18
CA GLY A 355 8.85 2.18 -15.06
C GLY A 355 10.34 2.08 -14.72
N GLN A 356 11.08 3.17 -14.82
CA GLN A 356 12.49 3.23 -14.42
C GLN A 356 12.59 3.64 -12.96
N LEU A 357 13.29 2.86 -12.15
CA LEU A 357 13.48 3.11 -10.73
C LEU A 357 14.67 4.05 -10.49
N ASP A 358 14.48 5.02 -9.61
CA ASP A 358 15.56 5.93 -9.23
C ASP A 358 16.48 5.29 -8.19
N ASP A 359 17.78 5.44 -8.38
CA ASP A 359 18.79 5.14 -7.36
C ASP A 359 18.83 6.30 -6.36
N THR A 360 18.27 6.08 -5.18
CA THR A 360 18.14 7.12 -4.14
C THR A 360 19.34 7.17 -3.21
N GLY A 361 19.96 6.02 -2.95
CA GLY A 361 20.97 5.85 -1.93
C GLY A 361 20.47 6.02 -0.49
N TYR A 362 19.17 6.32 -0.27
CA TYR A 362 18.49 6.44 1.02
C TYR A 362 17.27 5.52 1.08
N TYR A 363 16.81 5.23 2.30
CA TYR A 363 15.63 4.39 2.55
C TYR A 363 14.36 5.22 2.70
N GLY A 364 13.22 4.64 2.32
CA GLY A 364 11.91 5.29 2.42
C GLY A 364 11.63 6.28 1.29
N ALA A 365 10.46 6.91 1.37
CA ALA A 365 9.91 7.79 0.33
C ALA A 365 10.50 9.21 0.33
N PHE A 366 11.25 9.58 1.35
CA PHE A 366 11.75 10.95 1.54
C PHE A 366 13.25 10.93 1.86
N ASP A 367 14.00 11.78 1.19
CA ASP A 367 15.37 12.06 1.62
C ASP A 367 15.40 12.91 2.91
N SER A 368 16.59 13.29 3.37
CA SER A 368 16.75 14.06 4.60
C SER A 368 16.43 15.56 4.48
N SER A 369 16.00 16.04 3.31
CA SER A 369 15.85 17.46 3.03
C SER A 369 14.59 17.87 2.28
N ASN A 370 14.02 16.98 1.49
CA ASN A 370 12.91 17.27 0.59
C ASN A 370 11.64 16.49 0.96
N ASN A 371 10.63 17.21 1.42
CA ASN A 371 9.28 16.68 1.59
C ASN A 371 8.45 16.98 0.34
N TRP A 372 8.43 16.03 -0.61
CA TRP A 372 7.69 16.16 -1.87
C TRP A 372 6.16 16.21 -1.70
N ALA A 373 5.65 15.81 -0.54
CA ALA A 373 4.21 15.85 -0.23
C ALA A 373 3.73 17.26 0.10
N LYS A 374 4.63 18.22 0.41
CA LYS A 374 4.27 19.59 0.73
C LYS A 374 3.86 20.41 -0.50
N GLY A 375 3.01 21.37 -0.26
CA GLY A 375 2.57 22.37 -1.23
C GLY A 375 1.35 21.95 -2.06
N TRP A 376 0.99 20.65 -2.06
CA TRP A 376 -0.13 20.16 -2.87
C TRP A 376 -1.08 19.21 -2.13
N SER A 377 -0.62 18.47 -1.11
CA SER A 377 -1.44 17.48 -0.40
C SER A 377 -2.36 18.10 0.64
N LEU A 378 -3.45 17.42 0.99
CA LEU A 378 -4.32 17.79 2.11
C LEU A 378 -3.60 17.61 3.45
N LEU A 379 -2.70 16.66 3.55
CA LEU A 379 -1.82 16.52 4.73
C LEU A 379 -1.08 17.82 5.03
N ASP A 380 -0.53 18.47 4.01
CA ASP A 380 0.13 19.77 4.17
C ASP A 380 -0.87 20.89 4.47
N GLN A 381 -1.98 20.97 3.73
CA GLN A 381 -3.01 22.00 3.90
C GLN A 381 -3.63 21.97 5.30
N ASN A 382 -3.80 20.80 5.90
CA ASN A 382 -4.33 20.63 7.25
C ASN A 382 -3.26 20.73 8.36
N GLY A 383 -2.01 21.05 8.00
CA GLY A 383 -0.94 21.27 8.97
C GLY A 383 -0.48 20.01 9.69
N TYR A 384 -0.48 18.87 9.05
CA TYR A 384 0.14 17.66 9.60
C TYR A 384 1.66 17.77 9.56
N PHE A 385 2.22 18.28 8.46
CA PHE A 385 3.67 18.38 8.31
C PHE A 385 4.30 19.51 9.13
N ASN A 386 5.46 19.18 9.71
CA ASN A 386 6.35 20.13 10.39
C ASN A 386 7.03 21.08 9.39
#